data_0d80b0ea7855ada57dcadc724112d166
#
_entry.id   0d80b0ea7855ada57dcadc724112d166
#
_cell.length_a   1.000
_cell.length_b   1.000
_cell.length_c   1.000
_cell.angle_alpha   90.00
_cell.angle_beta   90.00
_cell.angle_gamma   90.00
#
_symmetry.space_group_name_H-M   'P 1'
#
loop_
_entity.id
_entity.type
_entity.pdbx_description
1 polymer ?
#
loop_
_entity_poly.entity_id
_entity_poly.type
_entity_poly.pdbx_seq_one_letter_code
_entity_poly.pdbx_strand_id
1 'polypeptide(L)'
;MRRSGWLSLVFGALVGTLVIVLLATTVSAPPAAPRTDCVGLVTSSSTEKGDLIAELAARYNDAGRTFDGGKCAKVDARKKTSGATLDLIADGWNDVDDRQPEPQVWLPSSSLWFDLLKQRGKGDRIKAGPKTSLATSPMVIAMPEPMAKAMGWPGKSIGWGDVLQVNRDGGWASKGAEYADWGNFTLGKDNPRRSTSGLAATIATYFAATGGDYGKIGTAETVQFVRGVEASVAYYSDDSVAFLKTLYDEDRKKPTPYISAMAMQEQMVYLYNRGVPTGDPAQLNANPVPPLRPLVAVPPKEGTMLIDHPFLITASASSEQQAAAEDFYAFLREEGQQRRFRDLGFRDPEGRPGPDLAGVVGTQGTQETPKIGVPTGEQIQKMLDGWEYTQRRGRILLVLDLSGSMNEPFDKNRKDKPYSESRIALLKPAIRKQLEYLHPEDEVGLWTFSDGYEEKMPIGKVKNVRGPMLQLVENLTPKGDTALYQTVMAANDKMRREFDPNLINAVVFLTDGENTEAGTKEQVLQNVDAERLDNSVRIFTMAYGAQADSRVLDEIAQKSKARSYQAVDPHGIDKMFVNVFSNF
;
A
#
# COMPACT_ATOMS: atom_id res chain seq x y z
N MET A 1 89.24 -4.91 16.18
CA MET A 1 87.83 -5.44 16.08
C MET A 1 86.96 -4.63 17.02
N ARG A 2 86.46 -3.44 16.66
CA ARG A 2 85.41 -2.66 17.34
C ARG A 2 85.10 -1.40 16.51
N ARG A 3 84.48 -1.56 15.35
CA ARG A 3 83.97 -0.42 14.54
C ARG A 3 82.70 -0.74 13.75
N SER A 4 81.88 -1.76 14.12
CA SER A 4 80.65 -2.09 13.41
C SER A 4 79.31 -1.83 14.18
N GLY A 5 79.39 -1.43 15.47
CA GLY A 5 78.16 -1.23 16.29
C GLY A 5 77.48 0.13 16.14
N TRP A 6 78.24 1.17 15.72
CA TRP A 6 77.67 2.53 15.64
C TRP A 6 76.82 2.81 14.36
N LEU A 7 77.16 2.18 13.25
CA LEU A 7 76.43 2.32 12.00
C LEU A 7 75.06 1.68 12.06
N SER A 8 74.89 0.57 12.81
CA SER A 8 73.64 -0.12 12.99
C SER A 8 72.64 0.65 13.88
N LEU A 9 73.14 1.41 14.87
CA LEU A 9 72.28 2.22 15.75
C LEU A 9 71.83 3.51 15.06
N VAL A 10 72.61 4.13 14.19
CA VAL A 10 72.21 5.31 13.42
C VAL A 10 71.21 4.96 12.32
N PHE A 11 71.33 3.77 11.67
CA PHE A 11 70.40 3.30 10.68
C PHE A 11 69.02 2.88 11.30
N GLY A 12 69.08 2.28 12.51
CA GLY A 12 67.84 1.92 13.25
C GLY A 12 67.09 3.17 13.73
N ALA A 13 67.79 4.22 14.18
CA ALA A 13 67.13 5.48 14.57
C ALA A 13 66.52 6.24 13.39
N LEU A 14 67.18 6.26 12.22
CA LEU A 14 66.69 6.92 11.02
C LEU A 14 65.47 6.18 10.42
N VAL A 15 65.46 4.84 10.41
CA VAL A 15 64.30 4.05 9.94
C VAL A 15 63.13 4.15 10.93
N GLY A 16 63.42 4.14 12.25
CA GLY A 16 62.41 4.33 13.28
C GLY A 16 61.74 5.71 13.21
N THR A 17 62.50 6.77 12.96
CA THR A 17 61.95 8.14 12.80
C THR A 17 61.17 8.28 11.50
N LEU A 18 61.61 7.64 10.41
CA LEU A 18 60.88 7.65 9.14
C LEU A 18 59.54 6.88 9.23
N VAL A 19 59.49 5.75 9.94
CA VAL A 19 58.27 5.00 10.18
C VAL A 19 57.30 5.75 11.11
N ILE A 20 57.81 6.45 12.13
CA ILE A 20 56.98 7.27 13.02
C ILE A 20 56.45 8.51 12.28
N VAL A 21 57.20 9.13 11.39
CA VAL A 21 56.74 10.26 10.56
C VAL A 21 55.72 9.78 9.52
N LEU A 22 55.92 8.61 8.92
CA LEU A 22 54.93 8.00 7.98
C LEU A 22 53.64 7.55 8.69
N LEU A 23 53.72 7.06 9.93
CA LEU A 23 52.53 6.72 10.74
C LEU A 23 51.84 7.98 11.29
N ALA A 24 52.56 9.08 11.56
CA ALA A 24 51.94 10.33 12.00
C ALA A 24 51.22 11.10 10.88
N THR A 25 51.55 10.84 9.61
CA THR A 25 50.84 11.47 8.46
C THR A 25 49.58 10.75 8.05
N THR A 26 49.27 9.58 8.64
CA THR A 26 48.01 8.84 8.43
C THR A 26 46.99 9.06 9.55
N VAL A 27 47.19 10.00 10.45
CA VAL A 27 46.15 10.41 11.39
C VAL A 27 45.08 11.12 10.57
N SER A 28 44.04 10.38 10.23
CA SER A 28 42.80 10.93 9.67
C SER A 28 42.37 12.12 10.52
N ALA A 29 42.11 13.25 9.87
CA ALA A 29 41.54 14.39 10.56
C ALA A 29 40.37 13.94 11.42
N PRO A 30 40.20 14.43 12.65
CA PRO A 30 39.04 14.09 13.46
C PRO A 30 37.78 14.38 12.64
N PRO A 31 36.74 13.54 12.73
CA PRO A 31 35.48 13.80 12.02
C PRO A 31 35.03 15.23 12.34
N ALA A 32 34.76 16.00 11.31
CA ALA A 32 34.29 17.37 11.48
C ALA A 32 33.11 17.37 12.45
N ALA A 33 33.11 18.28 13.44
CA ALA A 33 31.99 18.43 14.35
C ALA A 33 30.68 18.51 13.54
N PRO A 34 29.59 17.87 13.97
CA PRO A 34 28.33 17.90 13.23
C PRO A 34 27.94 19.36 13.04
N ARG A 35 27.79 19.77 11.78
CA ARG A 35 27.32 21.13 11.45
C ARG A 35 25.87 21.25 11.93
N THR A 36 25.57 22.25 12.73
CA THR A 36 24.26 22.49 13.36
C THR A 36 23.34 23.38 12.52
N ASP A 37 23.85 23.92 11.41
CA ASP A 37 23.22 24.92 10.56
C ASP A 37 22.86 24.43 9.14
N CYS A 38 22.71 23.11 8.96
CA CYS A 38 22.29 22.56 7.67
C CYS A 38 20.85 22.92 7.33
N VAL A 39 20.60 23.17 6.05
CA VAL A 39 19.25 23.40 5.48
C VAL A 39 18.41 22.13 5.66
N GLY A 40 17.29 22.23 6.36
CA GLY A 40 16.33 21.12 6.49
C GLY A 40 15.56 20.90 5.19
N LEU A 41 15.51 19.67 4.70
CA LEU A 41 14.81 19.27 3.48
C LEU A 41 13.90 18.08 3.77
N VAL A 42 12.59 18.27 3.76
CA VAL A 42 11.61 17.20 3.91
C VAL A 42 11.26 16.65 2.54
N THR A 43 11.27 15.31 2.39
CA THR A 43 10.82 14.64 1.17
C THR A 43 9.62 13.75 1.46
N SER A 44 8.65 13.67 0.54
CA SER A 44 7.57 12.69 0.56
C SER A 44 7.72 11.75 -0.63
N SER A 45 7.98 10.48 -0.34
CA SER A 45 8.18 9.44 -1.34
C SER A 45 7.00 8.46 -1.35
N SER A 46 6.67 7.93 -2.52
CA SER A 46 5.77 6.79 -2.63
C SER A 46 6.29 5.56 -1.86
N THR A 47 5.37 4.72 -1.41
CA THR A 47 5.63 3.68 -0.40
C THR A 47 6.59 2.60 -0.88
N GLU A 48 6.55 2.19 -2.16
CA GLU A 48 7.35 1.11 -2.72
C GLU A 48 8.86 1.40 -2.79
N LYS A 49 9.24 2.69 -2.73
CA LYS A 49 10.65 3.12 -2.66
C LYS A 49 10.96 3.94 -1.42
N GLY A 50 9.97 4.13 -0.53
CA GLY A 50 10.11 5.03 0.63
C GLY A 50 11.27 4.66 1.55
N ASP A 51 11.43 3.38 1.85
CA ASP A 51 12.49 2.89 2.73
C ASP A 51 13.88 2.99 2.05
N LEU A 52 13.95 2.79 0.72
CA LEU A 52 15.17 3.07 -0.04
C LEU A 52 15.54 4.56 0.01
N ILE A 53 14.57 5.44 -0.20
CA ILE A 53 14.82 6.90 -0.13
C ILE A 53 15.27 7.30 1.28
N ALA A 54 14.74 6.68 2.33
CA ALA A 54 15.18 6.91 3.71
C ALA A 54 16.62 6.44 3.93
N GLU A 55 17.00 5.26 3.42
CA GLU A 55 18.40 4.78 3.44
C GLU A 55 19.32 5.75 2.70
N LEU A 56 18.94 6.19 1.49
CA LEU A 56 19.76 7.10 0.69
C LEU A 56 19.85 8.50 1.30
N ALA A 57 18.78 8.98 1.95
CA ALA A 57 18.80 10.23 2.71
C ALA A 57 19.77 10.16 3.90
N ALA A 58 19.80 9.03 4.63
CA ALA A 58 20.79 8.82 5.70
C ALA A 58 22.21 8.86 5.15
N ARG A 59 22.49 8.16 4.05
CA ARG A 59 23.82 8.20 3.38
C ARG A 59 24.20 9.60 2.90
N TYR A 60 23.23 10.36 2.35
CA TYR A 60 23.43 11.75 1.96
C TYR A 60 23.82 12.62 3.17
N ASN A 61 23.09 12.47 4.26
CA ASN A 61 23.34 13.22 5.51
C ASN A 61 24.72 12.93 6.10
N ASP A 62 25.18 11.67 6.00
CA ASP A 62 26.48 11.22 6.51
C ASP A 62 27.66 11.58 5.58
N ALA A 63 27.39 11.82 4.30
CA ALA A 63 28.42 12.10 3.30
C ALA A 63 29.07 13.49 3.48
N GLY A 64 28.52 14.35 4.32
CA GLY A 64 29.07 15.69 4.58
C GLY A 64 29.11 16.61 3.35
N ARG A 65 28.22 16.38 2.37
CA ARG A 65 28.11 17.15 1.12
C ARG A 65 27.84 18.62 1.38
N THR A 66 28.32 19.44 0.47
CA THR A 66 28.05 20.88 0.50
C THR A 66 27.64 21.38 -0.87
N PHE A 67 26.78 22.39 -0.88
CA PHE A 67 26.30 23.10 -2.08
C PHE A 67 26.37 24.62 -1.82
N ASP A 68 26.15 25.43 -2.83
CA ASP A 68 26.02 26.90 -2.75
C ASP A 68 26.93 27.59 -1.71
N GLY A 69 28.24 27.55 -1.93
CA GLY A 69 29.19 28.25 -1.06
C GLY A 69 29.48 27.60 0.29
N GLY A 70 29.27 26.29 0.40
CA GLY A 70 29.65 25.48 1.56
C GLY A 70 28.50 25.16 2.52
N LYS A 71 27.24 25.45 2.16
CA LYS A 71 26.05 25.01 2.92
C LYS A 71 25.91 23.51 2.88
N CYS A 72 25.34 22.93 3.94
CA CYS A 72 24.95 21.53 4.00
C CYS A 72 23.42 21.40 4.00
N ALA A 73 22.90 20.24 3.66
CA ALA A 73 21.50 19.90 3.85
C ALA A 73 21.34 18.68 4.76
N LYS A 74 20.20 18.62 5.45
CA LYS A 74 19.75 17.46 6.20
C LYS A 74 18.40 17.01 5.65
N VAL A 75 18.39 15.87 4.98
CA VAL A 75 17.18 15.31 4.36
C VAL A 75 16.42 14.46 5.39
N ASP A 76 15.15 14.79 5.59
CA ASP A 76 14.15 14.02 6.34
C ASP A 76 13.24 13.32 5.33
N ALA A 77 13.43 12.01 5.15
CA ALA A 77 12.68 11.23 4.19
C ALA A 77 11.41 10.65 4.82
N ARG A 78 10.26 11.00 4.26
CA ARG A 78 8.94 10.50 4.64
C ARG A 78 8.33 9.69 3.51
N LYS A 79 7.41 8.77 3.84
CA LYS A 79 6.68 7.98 2.85
C LYS A 79 5.17 8.16 2.99
N LYS A 80 4.50 8.27 1.85
CA LYS A 80 3.04 8.35 1.72
C LYS A 80 2.67 7.97 0.29
N THR A 81 1.50 7.37 0.08
CA THR A 81 1.04 7.03 -1.27
C THR A 81 0.95 8.26 -2.16
N SER A 82 1.22 8.08 -3.45
CA SER A 82 1.32 9.21 -4.38
C SER A 82 0.02 10.00 -4.48
N GLY A 83 -1.14 9.32 -4.48
CA GLY A 83 -2.45 9.99 -4.53
C GLY A 83 -2.78 10.74 -3.25
N ALA A 84 -2.46 10.20 -2.06
CA ALA A 84 -2.66 10.91 -0.80
C ALA A 84 -1.78 12.17 -0.72
N THR A 85 -0.54 12.09 -1.20
CA THR A 85 0.36 13.26 -1.26
C THR A 85 -0.17 14.31 -2.25
N LEU A 86 -0.69 13.88 -3.41
CA LEU A 86 -1.33 14.78 -4.39
C LEU A 86 -2.49 15.57 -3.74
N ASP A 87 -3.38 14.89 -3.01
CA ASP A 87 -4.52 15.53 -2.36
C ASP A 87 -4.06 16.57 -1.35
N LEU A 88 -3.08 16.23 -0.49
CA LEU A 88 -2.53 17.16 0.50
C LEU A 88 -1.85 18.38 -0.15
N ILE A 89 -1.08 18.19 -1.22
CA ILE A 89 -0.46 19.30 -1.97
C ILE A 89 -1.53 20.19 -2.60
N ALA A 90 -2.57 19.61 -3.20
CA ALA A 90 -3.66 20.35 -3.82
C ALA A 90 -4.44 21.19 -2.82
N ASP A 91 -4.69 20.65 -1.62
CA ASP A 91 -5.51 21.25 -0.56
C ASP A 91 -4.72 22.17 0.40
N GLY A 92 -3.40 22.35 0.18
CA GLY A 92 -2.55 23.25 0.97
C GLY A 92 -1.95 22.61 2.21
N TRP A 93 -1.74 21.31 2.19
CA TRP A 93 -1.05 20.50 3.18
C TRP A 93 -1.59 20.59 4.61
N ASN A 94 -2.67 19.90 4.88
CA ASN A 94 -3.17 19.65 6.23
C ASN A 94 -3.20 18.14 6.51
N ASP A 95 -2.04 17.56 6.83
CA ASP A 95 -1.92 16.12 7.12
C ASP A 95 -2.33 15.81 8.56
N VAL A 96 -3.64 15.71 8.79
CA VAL A 96 -4.21 15.41 10.11
C VAL A 96 -3.97 13.94 10.52
N ASP A 97 -3.83 13.05 9.55
CA ASP A 97 -3.73 11.61 9.79
C ASP A 97 -2.33 11.20 10.27
N ASP A 98 -1.29 11.60 9.54
CA ASP A 98 0.10 11.26 9.88
C ASP A 98 0.89 12.41 10.49
N ARG A 99 0.33 13.62 10.49
CA ARG A 99 0.96 14.86 10.99
C ARG A 99 2.34 15.10 10.39
N GLN A 100 2.52 14.69 9.14
CA GLN A 100 3.78 14.92 8.43
C GLN A 100 3.89 16.40 8.03
N PRO A 101 5.10 16.98 8.10
CA PRO A 101 5.33 18.33 7.61
C PRO A 101 5.19 18.39 6.08
N GLU A 102 4.86 19.58 5.54
CA GLU A 102 4.80 19.81 4.10
C GLU A 102 6.17 19.55 3.46
N PRO A 103 6.25 18.68 2.43
CA PRO A 103 7.51 18.35 1.80
C PRO A 103 7.98 19.42 0.82
N GLN A 104 9.27 19.69 0.79
CA GLN A 104 9.91 20.50 -0.25
C GLN A 104 10.22 19.68 -1.51
N VAL A 105 10.27 18.34 -1.36
CA VAL A 105 10.49 17.40 -2.48
C VAL A 105 9.39 16.34 -2.47
N TRP A 106 8.74 16.18 -3.61
CA TRP A 106 7.78 15.12 -3.84
C TRP A 106 8.33 14.10 -4.84
N LEU A 107 8.34 12.82 -4.44
CA LEU A 107 8.86 11.67 -5.18
C LEU A 107 7.72 10.67 -5.44
N PRO A 108 6.72 11.01 -6.26
CA PRO A 108 5.66 10.06 -6.60
C PRO A 108 6.23 8.91 -7.44
N SER A 109 5.46 7.84 -7.61
CA SER A 109 5.89 6.77 -8.52
C SER A 109 5.76 7.17 -9.98
N SER A 110 4.85 8.10 -10.33
CA SER A 110 4.66 8.50 -11.72
C SER A 110 4.40 9.99 -11.88
N SER A 111 4.85 10.55 -13.01
CA SER A 111 4.55 11.91 -13.46
C SER A 111 3.06 12.13 -13.75
N LEU A 112 2.26 11.08 -13.94
CA LEU A 112 0.80 11.15 -14.09
C LEU A 112 0.14 11.90 -12.92
N TRP A 113 0.70 11.82 -11.72
CA TRP A 113 0.18 12.55 -10.55
C TRP A 113 0.37 14.05 -10.68
N PHE A 114 1.47 14.48 -11.29
CA PHE A 114 1.66 15.90 -11.59
C PHE A 114 0.70 16.38 -12.70
N ASP A 115 0.42 15.54 -13.70
CA ASP A 115 -0.57 15.87 -14.72
C ASP A 115 -1.98 15.98 -14.14
N LEU A 116 -2.34 15.12 -13.18
CA LEU A 116 -3.59 15.25 -12.42
C LEU A 116 -3.60 16.50 -11.54
N LEU A 117 -2.49 16.87 -10.90
CA LEU A 117 -2.38 18.11 -10.12
C LEU A 117 -2.61 19.35 -11.01
N LYS A 118 -2.03 19.36 -12.21
CA LYS A 118 -2.28 20.40 -13.22
C LYS A 118 -3.75 20.43 -13.66
N GLN A 119 -4.34 19.25 -13.91
CA GLN A 119 -5.75 19.13 -14.28
C GLN A 119 -6.69 19.69 -13.20
N ARG A 120 -6.32 19.61 -11.91
CA ARG A 120 -7.04 20.24 -10.80
C ARG A 120 -6.79 21.76 -10.67
N GLY A 121 -6.04 22.36 -11.60
CA GLY A 121 -5.68 23.79 -11.55
C GLY A 121 -4.67 24.14 -10.45
N LYS A 122 -3.90 23.14 -9.96
CA LYS A 122 -2.93 23.28 -8.86
C LYS A 122 -1.47 23.03 -9.29
N GLY A 123 -1.18 23.15 -10.58
CA GLY A 123 0.17 22.96 -11.12
C GLY A 123 1.22 23.92 -10.53
N ASP A 124 0.80 25.09 -10.07
CA ASP A 124 1.60 26.11 -9.39
C ASP A 124 2.14 25.66 -8.01
N ARG A 125 1.59 24.60 -7.45
CA ARG A 125 2.10 23.96 -6.23
C ARG A 125 3.44 23.23 -6.45
N ILE A 126 3.87 23.06 -7.69
CA ILE A 126 5.18 22.50 -8.05
C ILE A 126 6.02 23.63 -8.66
N LYS A 127 7.13 23.93 -7.99
CA LYS A 127 8.05 25.01 -8.37
C LYS A 127 8.96 24.61 -9.55
N ALA A 128 9.41 23.35 -9.55
CA ALA A 128 10.17 22.76 -10.65
C ALA A 128 9.51 21.44 -11.06
N GLY A 129 9.18 21.32 -12.35
CA GLY A 129 8.53 20.16 -12.94
C GLY A 129 9.40 18.91 -12.89
N PRO A 130 8.90 17.78 -13.43
CA PRO A 130 9.59 16.51 -13.30
C PRO A 130 10.98 16.59 -13.94
N LYS A 131 11.98 16.26 -13.13
CA LYS A 131 13.35 16.01 -13.60
C LYS A 131 13.42 14.63 -14.25
N THR A 132 14.55 14.31 -14.86
CA THR A 132 14.82 12.96 -15.33
C THR A 132 14.49 11.94 -14.22
N SER A 133 13.83 10.86 -14.59
CA SER A 133 13.43 9.78 -13.68
C SER A 133 14.59 9.31 -12.80
N LEU A 134 14.29 8.98 -11.56
CA LEU A 134 15.25 8.32 -10.67
C LEU A 134 15.42 6.84 -11.04
N ALA A 135 14.33 6.21 -11.45
CA ALA A 135 14.26 4.82 -11.84
C ALA A 135 12.99 4.61 -12.68
N THR A 136 12.81 3.44 -13.25
CA THR A 136 11.58 3.05 -13.94
C THR A 136 11.13 1.65 -13.54
N SER A 137 9.83 1.35 -13.70
CA SER A 137 9.29 0.00 -13.52
C SER A 137 8.05 -0.17 -14.41
N PRO A 138 7.95 -1.22 -15.25
CA PRO A 138 6.74 -1.47 -16.01
C PRO A 138 5.61 -1.98 -15.11
N MET A 139 4.37 -1.62 -15.45
CA MET A 139 3.16 -2.17 -14.89
C MET A 139 2.93 -3.59 -15.42
N VAL A 140 2.64 -4.57 -14.57
CA VAL A 140 2.42 -5.98 -14.94
C VAL A 140 1.18 -6.55 -14.27
N ILE A 141 0.67 -7.64 -14.84
CA ILE A 141 -0.27 -8.56 -14.18
C ILE A 141 0.60 -9.62 -13.47
N ALA A 142 0.83 -9.45 -12.17
CA ALA A 142 1.59 -10.40 -11.38
C ALA A 142 0.69 -11.59 -11.02
N MET A 143 1.12 -12.80 -11.34
CA MET A 143 0.33 -14.02 -11.11
C MET A 143 1.16 -15.08 -10.37
N PRO A 144 0.56 -15.87 -9.47
CA PRO A 144 1.18 -17.10 -9.04
C PRO A 144 1.55 -17.97 -10.24
N GLU A 145 2.78 -18.45 -10.29
CA GLU A 145 3.31 -19.18 -11.46
C GLU A 145 2.41 -20.32 -11.94
N PRO A 146 1.80 -21.17 -11.05
CA PRO A 146 0.90 -22.22 -11.49
C PRO A 146 -0.34 -21.69 -12.24
N MET A 147 -0.89 -20.56 -11.79
CA MET A 147 -2.06 -19.91 -12.43
C MET A 147 -1.71 -19.29 -13.78
N ALA A 148 -0.55 -18.65 -13.90
CA ALA A 148 -0.07 -18.17 -15.17
C ALA A 148 0.12 -19.31 -16.18
N LYS A 149 0.69 -20.44 -15.76
CA LYS A 149 0.85 -21.66 -16.59
C LYS A 149 -0.50 -22.23 -17.04
N ALA A 150 -1.52 -22.25 -16.17
CA ALA A 150 -2.86 -22.69 -16.52
C ALA A 150 -3.51 -21.77 -17.59
N MET A 151 -3.10 -20.51 -17.69
CA MET A 151 -3.50 -19.60 -18.76
C MET A 151 -2.63 -19.72 -20.03
N GLY A 152 -1.60 -20.55 -20.02
CA GLY A 152 -0.72 -20.83 -21.16
C GLY A 152 0.59 -20.07 -21.17
N TRP A 153 0.90 -19.29 -20.11
CA TRP A 153 2.18 -18.61 -19.98
C TRP A 153 3.35 -19.62 -19.84
N PRO A 154 4.56 -19.39 -20.40
CA PRO A 154 4.96 -18.21 -21.18
C PRO A 154 4.63 -18.30 -22.68
N GLY A 155 4.07 -19.41 -23.16
CA GLY A 155 3.79 -19.62 -24.58
C GLY A 155 2.64 -18.78 -25.14
N LYS A 156 1.75 -18.28 -24.27
CA LYS A 156 0.62 -17.42 -24.62
C LYS A 156 0.73 -16.07 -23.91
N SER A 157 0.56 -14.98 -24.66
CA SER A 157 0.43 -13.64 -24.11
C SER A 157 -0.93 -13.49 -23.38
N ILE A 158 -0.90 -12.96 -22.16
CA ILE A 158 -2.08 -12.73 -21.32
C ILE A 158 -2.35 -11.23 -21.24
N GLY A 159 -3.62 -10.83 -21.22
CA GLY A 159 -4.03 -9.44 -21.08
C GLY A 159 -5.34 -9.28 -20.33
N TRP A 160 -5.85 -8.06 -20.28
CA TRP A 160 -7.06 -7.70 -19.54
C TRP A 160 -8.30 -8.42 -20.06
N GLY A 161 -8.36 -8.65 -21.38
CA GLY A 161 -9.44 -9.44 -21.98
C GLY A 161 -9.45 -10.90 -21.54
N ASP A 162 -8.28 -11.52 -21.31
CA ASP A 162 -8.19 -12.90 -20.83
C ASP A 162 -8.64 -13.02 -19.37
N VAL A 163 -8.33 -12.02 -18.52
CA VAL A 163 -8.83 -11.93 -17.14
C VAL A 163 -10.36 -11.95 -17.11
N LEU A 164 -10.99 -11.10 -17.94
CA LEU A 164 -12.44 -11.04 -18.08
C LEU A 164 -13.02 -12.39 -18.56
N GLN A 165 -12.37 -13.04 -19.53
CA GLN A 165 -12.87 -14.24 -20.15
C GLN A 165 -12.89 -15.44 -19.21
N VAL A 166 -11.88 -15.59 -18.32
CA VAL A 166 -11.86 -16.71 -17.34
C VAL A 166 -13.13 -16.75 -16.51
N ASN A 167 -13.60 -15.60 -16.01
CA ASN A 167 -14.81 -15.54 -15.20
C ASN A 167 -16.09 -15.74 -16.02
N ARG A 168 -16.12 -15.26 -17.26
CA ARG A 168 -17.26 -15.51 -18.18
C ARG A 168 -17.40 -16.99 -18.52
N ASP A 169 -16.30 -17.73 -18.60
CA ASP A 169 -16.26 -19.14 -18.94
C ASP A 169 -16.52 -20.05 -17.71
N GLY A 170 -16.80 -19.50 -16.52
CA GLY A 170 -17.07 -20.26 -15.30
C GLY A 170 -15.87 -20.45 -14.37
N GLY A 171 -14.92 -19.53 -14.40
CA GLY A 171 -13.76 -19.51 -13.51
C GLY A 171 -12.64 -20.48 -13.93
N TRP A 172 -11.81 -20.87 -12.97
CA TRP A 172 -10.64 -21.71 -13.22
C TRP A 172 -10.97 -23.12 -13.73
N ALA A 173 -12.13 -23.67 -13.39
CA ALA A 173 -12.60 -24.95 -13.95
C ALA A 173 -12.64 -24.96 -15.49
N SER A 174 -12.78 -23.79 -16.13
CA SER A 174 -12.75 -23.64 -17.59
C SER A 174 -11.35 -23.88 -18.19
N LYS A 175 -10.29 -23.88 -17.38
CA LYS A 175 -8.91 -24.11 -17.80
C LYS A 175 -8.48 -25.58 -17.61
N GLY A 176 -9.24 -26.34 -16.83
CA GLY A 176 -9.02 -27.76 -16.54
C GLY A 176 -9.74 -28.15 -15.26
N ALA A 177 -10.22 -29.39 -15.18
CA ALA A 177 -10.90 -29.90 -13.99
C ALA A 177 -10.00 -29.86 -12.73
N GLU A 178 -8.70 -30.00 -12.92
CA GLU A 178 -7.68 -29.93 -11.87
C GLU A 178 -7.54 -28.56 -11.21
N TYR A 179 -8.07 -27.49 -11.85
CA TYR A 179 -8.05 -26.12 -11.35
C TYR A 179 -9.38 -25.68 -10.74
N ALA A 180 -10.38 -26.56 -10.67
CA ALA A 180 -11.72 -26.23 -10.19
C ALA A 180 -11.70 -25.66 -8.76
N ASP A 181 -10.84 -26.17 -7.88
CA ASP A 181 -10.71 -25.72 -6.49
C ASP A 181 -10.18 -24.27 -6.34
N TRP A 182 -9.65 -23.67 -7.43
CA TRP A 182 -9.26 -22.27 -7.41
C TRP A 182 -10.46 -21.31 -7.55
N GLY A 183 -11.64 -21.83 -7.92
CA GLY A 183 -12.89 -21.06 -8.02
C GLY A 183 -12.90 -20.04 -9.16
N ASN A 184 -13.41 -18.85 -8.90
CA ASN A 184 -13.42 -17.74 -9.85
C ASN A 184 -12.05 -17.06 -9.92
N PHE A 185 -11.75 -16.42 -11.07
CA PHE A 185 -10.57 -15.57 -11.17
C PHE A 185 -10.73 -14.34 -10.26
N THR A 186 -9.80 -14.16 -9.34
CA THR A 186 -9.79 -13.04 -8.40
C THR A 186 -8.62 -12.12 -8.68
N LEU A 187 -8.90 -10.83 -8.93
CA LEU A 187 -7.92 -9.79 -9.18
C LEU A 187 -7.70 -8.96 -7.92
N GLY A 188 -6.45 -8.77 -7.53
CA GLY A 188 -6.04 -7.75 -6.59
C GLY A 188 -5.74 -6.46 -7.36
N LYS A 189 -6.27 -5.34 -6.92
CA LYS A 189 -6.06 -4.03 -7.53
C LYS A 189 -6.03 -2.96 -6.46
N ASP A 190 -5.15 -1.98 -6.63
CA ASP A 190 -5.16 -0.84 -5.74
C ASP A 190 -6.21 0.19 -6.17
N ASN A 191 -6.60 1.04 -5.23
CA ASN A 191 -7.42 2.21 -5.48
C ASN A 191 -6.69 3.18 -6.41
N PRO A 192 -7.20 3.47 -7.61
CA PRO A 192 -6.53 4.30 -8.61
C PRO A 192 -6.41 5.78 -8.21
N ARG A 193 -7.16 6.23 -7.20
CA ARG A 193 -7.01 7.59 -6.65
C ARG A 193 -5.92 7.70 -5.61
N ARG A 194 -5.38 6.58 -5.10
CA ARG A 194 -4.38 6.54 -4.02
C ARG A 194 -3.04 5.97 -4.49
N SER A 195 -3.08 4.87 -5.24
CA SER A 195 -1.89 4.12 -5.66
C SER A 195 -1.61 4.29 -7.15
N THR A 196 -0.32 4.39 -7.50
CA THR A 196 0.13 4.41 -8.90
C THR A 196 -0.13 3.08 -9.59
N SER A 197 0.01 1.94 -8.92
CA SER A 197 -0.33 0.63 -9.49
C SER A 197 -1.81 0.56 -9.86
N GLY A 198 -2.70 1.06 -8.99
CA GLY A 198 -4.13 1.15 -9.26
C GLY A 198 -4.45 2.09 -10.43
N LEU A 199 -3.82 3.27 -10.45
CA LEU A 199 -3.99 4.24 -11.54
C LEU A 199 -3.53 3.66 -12.88
N ALA A 200 -2.33 3.08 -12.93
CA ALA A 200 -1.77 2.47 -14.14
C ALA A 200 -2.60 1.26 -14.63
N ALA A 201 -3.09 0.42 -13.70
CA ALA A 201 -3.98 -0.69 -14.02
C ALA A 201 -5.31 -0.21 -14.61
N THR A 202 -5.87 0.88 -14.07
CA THR A 202 -7.09 1.49 -14.60
C THR A 202 -6.87 2.02 -16.01
N ILE A 203 -5.79 2.78 -16.24
CA ILE A 203 -5.42 3.28 -17.57
C ILE A 203 -5.21 2.12 -18.55
N ALA A 204 -4.49 1.07 -18.15
CA ALA A 204 -4.24 -0.11 -18.99
C ALA A 204 -5.54 -0.87 -19.34
N THR A 205 -6.50 -0.96 -18.39
CA THR A 205 -7.81 -1.56 -18.64
C THR A 205 -8.61 -0.73 -19.65
N TYR A 206 -8.62 0.60 -19.51
CA TYR A 206 -9.26 1.48 -20.49
C TYR A 206 -8.57 1.44 -21.86
N PHE A 207 -7.24 1.37 -21.87
CA PHE A 207 -6.48 1.23 -23.12
C PHE A 207 -6.87 -0.05 -23.85
N ALA A 208 -6.95 -1.18 -23.14
CA ALA A 208 -7.40 -2.45 -23.71
C ALA A 208 -8.85 -2.37 -24.22
N ALA A 209 -9.74 -1.73 -23.47
CA ALA A 209 -11.16 -1.58 -23.84
C ALA A 209 -11.36 -0.71 -25.08
N THR A 210 -10.55 0.33 -25.25
CA THR A 210 -10.68 1.30 -26.34
C THR A 210 -9.83 0.97 -27.56
N GLY A 211 -8.95 -0.04 -27.47
CA GLY A 211 -7.94 -0.33 -28.48
C GLY A 211 -6.92 0.81 -28.65
N GLY A 212 -6.68 1.58 -27.57
CA GLY A 212 -5.77 2.72 -27.55
C GLY A 212 -6.38 4.06 -27.98
N ASP A 213 -7.64 4.08 -28.40
CA ASP A 213 -8.37 5.31 -28.74
C ASP A 213 -9.09 5.90 -27.52
N TYR A 214 -8.43 6.77 -26.81
CA TYR A 214 -8.98 7.43 -25.62
C TYR A 214 -10.23 8.30 -25.88
N GLY A 215 -10.58 8.57 -27.14
CA GLY A 215 -11.86 9.20 -27.50
C GLY A 215 -13.08 8.32 -27.16
N LYS A 216 -12.87 7.01 -26.96
CA LYS A 216 -13.91 6.02 -26.66
C LYS A 216 -14.13 5.73 -25.17
N ILE A 217 -13.48 6.44 -24.25
CA ILE A 217 -13.56 6.19 -22.80
C ILE A 217 -15.02 6.05 -22.30
N GLY A 218 -15.94 6.87 -22.80
CA GLY A 218 -17.34 6.89 -22.36
C GLY A 218 -18.30 6.01 -23.15
N THR A 219 -17.84 5.19 -24.13
CA THR A 219 -18.75 4.34 -24.90
C THR A 219 -19.27 3.18 -24.06
N ALA A 220 -20.46 2.66 -24.41
CA ALA A 220 -21.09 1.55 -23.70
C ALA A 220 -20.19 0.30 -23.67
N GLU A 221 -19.52 0.00 -24.77
CA GLU A 221 -18.60 -1.14 -24.92
C GLU A 221 -17.42 -1.01 -23.97
N THR A 222 -16.81 0.19 -23.88
CA THR A 222 -15.71 0.47 -22.96
C THR A 222 -16.15 0.32 -21.52
N VAL A 223 -17.28 0.93 -21.13
CA VAL A 223 -17.83 0.83 -19.79
C VAL A 223 -18.16 -0.63 -19.42
N GLN A 224 -18.73 -1.41 -20.34
CA GLN A 224 -19.03 -2.81 -20.11
C GLN A 224 -17.76 -3.65 -19.93
N PHE A 225 -16.71 -3.42 -20.73
CA PHE A 225 -15.43 -4.12 -20.60
C PHE A 225 -14.79 -3.82 -19.24
N VAL A 226 -14.65 -2.53 -18.90
CA VAL A 226 -14.04 -2.08 -17.63
C VAL A 226 -14.81 -2.64 -16.44
N ARG A 227 -16.15 -2.56 -16.45
CA ARG A 227 -17.00 -3.17 -15.40
C ARG A 227 -16.78 -4.67 -15.29
N GLY A 228 -16.59 -5.37 -16.39
CA GLY A 228 -16.33 -6.81 -16.37
C GLY A 228 -14.99 -7.15 -15.74
N VAL A 229 -13.95 -6.35 -15.98
CA VAL A 229 -12.65 -6.52 -15.31
C VAL A 229 -12.76 -6.16 -13.82
N GLU A 230 -13.43 -5.05 -13.47
CA GLU A 230 -13.64 -4.63 -12.07
C GLU A 230 -14.48 -5.66 -11.28
N ALA A 231 -15.41 -6.38 -11.94
CA ALA A 231 -16.15 -7.48 -11.31
C ALA A 231 -15.25 -8.63 -10.83
N SER A 232 -14.06 -8.78 -11.41
CA SER A 232 -13.06 -9.75 -10.96
C SER A 232 -12.25 -9.25 -9.76
N VAL A 233 -12.33 -7.95 -9.42
CA VAL A 233 -11.57 -7.39 -8.30
C VAL A 233 -12.14 -7.92 -6.99
N ALA A 234 -11.28 -8.62 -6.28
CA ALA A 234 -11.60 -9.16 -4.96
C ALA A 234 -11.20 -8.20 -3.84
N TYR A 235 -10.18 -7.39 -4.06
CA TYR A 235 -9.64 -6.44 -3.10
C TYR A 235 -9.23 -5.16 -3.79
N TYR A 236 -9.60 -4.02 -3.20
CA TYR A 236 -8.93 -2.75 -3.41
C TYR A 236 -8.01 -2.47 -2.22
N SER A 237 -6.87 -1.85 -2.46
CA SER A 237 -5.96 -1.39 -1.41
C SER A 237 -5.50 0.03 -1.74
N ASP A 238 -5.32 0.86 -0.74
CA ASP A 238 -4.76 2.20 -0.95
C ASP A 238 -3.23 2.17 -1.10
N ASP A 239 -2.59 1.07 -0.67
CA ASP A 239 -1.14 0.91 -0.66
C ASP A 239 -0.71 -0.46 -1.20
N SER A 240 0.00 -0.46 -2.33
CA SER A 240 0.51 -1.66 -2.98
C SER A 240 1.45 -2.47 -2.10
N VAL A 241 2.29 -1.82 -1.27
CA VAL A 241 3.22 -2.50 -0.36
C VAL A 241 2.47 -3.24 0.73
N ALA A 242 1.46 -2.60 1.33
CA ALA A 242 0.61 -3.23 2.33
C ALA A 242 -0.13 -4.43 1.75
N PHE A 243 -0.60 -4.34 0.50
CA PHE A 243 -1.25 -5.44 -0.19
C PHE A 243 -0.26 -6.58 -0.50
N LEU A 244 0.93 -6.27 -1.00
CA LEU A 244 1.96 -7.25 -1.29
C LEU A 244 2.37 -8.04 -0.04
N LYS A 245 2.51 -7.34 1.08
CA LYS A 245 2.77 -7.99 2.37
C LYS A 245 1.65 -8.96 2.76
N THR A 246 0.39 -8.57 2.58
CA THR A 246 -0.75 -9.46 2.83
C THR A 246 -0.69 -10.70 1.96
N LEU A 247 -0.47 -10.50 0.66
CA LEU A 247 -0.34 -11.62 -0.28
C LEU A 247 0.74 -12.60 0.17
N TYR A 248 1.90 -12.08 0.60
CA TYR A 248 3.00 -12.90 1.09
C TYR A 248 2.66 -13.67 2.38
N ASP A 249 1.99 -13.01 3.32
CA ASP A 249 1.61 -13.62 4.60
C ASP A 249 0.51 -14.71 4.40
N GLU A 250 -0.45 -14.45 3.51
CA GLU A 250 -1.57 -15.36 3.23
C GLU A 250 -1.14 -16.57 2.37
N ASP A 251 -0.21 -16.40 1.44
CA ASP A 251 0.27 -17.49 0.57
C ASP A 251 0.84 -18.66 1.38
N ARG A 252 1.39 -18.39 2.56
CA ARG A 252 1.95 -19.41 3.45
C ARG A 252 0.91 -20.17 4.27
N LYS A 253 -0.30 -19.65 4.39
CA LYS A 253 -1.34 -20.19 5.27
C LYS A 253 -2.30 -21.15 4.57
N LYS A 254 -2.37 -21.09 3.23
CA LYS A 254 -3.39 -21.82 2.44
C LYS A 254 -2.80 -22.73 1.39
N PRO A 255 -3.45 -23.88 1.11
CA PRO A 255 -3.04 -24.79 0.03
C PRO A 255 -3.28 -24.17 -1.36
N THR A 256 -4.31 -23.31 -1.51
CA THR A 256 -4.64 -22.61 -2.75
C THR A 256 -4.08 -21.19 -2.76
N PRO A 257 -3.77 -20.60 -3.93
CA PRO A 257 -3.35 -19.21 -4.03
C PRO A 257 -4.39 -18.26 -3.43
N TYR A 258 -3.93 -17.21 -2.76
CA TYR A 258 -4.81 -16.22 -2.11
C TYR A 258 -5.60 -15.38 -3.11
N ILE A 259 -4.96 -15.00 -4.23
CA ILE A 259 -5.57 -14.33 -5.39
C ILE A 259 -5.03 -14.93 -6.68
N SER A 260 -5.77 -14.74 -7.78
CA SER A 260 -5.36 -15.21 -9.11
C SER A 260 -4.33 -14.32 -9.76
N ALA A 261 -4.42 -13.02 -9.54
CA ALA A 261 -3.47 -12.03 -10.05
C ALA A 261 -3.53 -10.73 -9.23
N MET A 262 -2.48 -9.95 -9.32
CA MET A 262 -2.44 -8.58 -8.81
C MET A 262 -1.82 -7.65 -9.85
N ALA A 263 -2.48 -6.50 -10.07
CA ALA A 263 -1.93 -5.43 -10.89
C ALA A 263 -0.89 -4.64 -10.09
N MET A 264 0.39 -4.71 -10.46
CA MET A 264 1.48 -4.04 -9.74
C MET A 264 2.68 -3.72 -10.63
N GLN A 265 3.65 -3.00 -10.09
CA GLN A 265 4.93 -2.76 -10.75
C GLN A 265 5.80 -4.04 -10.76
N GLU A 266 6.58 -4.25 -11.83
CA GLU A 266 7.52 -5.37 -11.96
C GLU A 266 8.51 -5.45 -10.77
N GLN A 267 8.98 -4.31 -10.31
CA GLN A 267 9.85 -4.18 -9.15
C GLN A 267 9.25 -4.83 -7.88
N MET A 268 7.93 -4.74 -7.70
CA MET A 268 7.25 -5.34 -6.56
C MET A 268 7.19 -6.87 -6.67
N VAL A 269 7.07 -7.42 -7.88
CA VAL A 269 7.20 -8.86 -8.13
C VAL A 269 8.60 -9.35 -7.75
N TYR A 270 9.62 -8.57 -8.09
CA TYR A 270 11.00 -8.85 -7.70
C TYR A 270 11.15 -8.94 -6.17
N LEU A 271 10.67 -7.93 -5.45
CA LEU A 271 10.76 -7.91 -3.98
C LEU A 271 9.97 -9.06 -3.33
N TYR A 272 8.78 -9.35 -3.83
CA TYR A 272 7.97 -10.48 -3.35
C TYR A 272 8.73 -11.79 -3.48
N ASN A 273 9.28 -12.08 -4.65
CA ASN A 273 10.00 -13.32 -4.92
C ASN A 273 11.32 -13.43 -4.13
N ARG A 274 11.91 -12.28 -3.78
CA ARG A 274 13.07 -12.21 -2.88
C ARG A 274 12.69 -12.31 -1.39
N GLY A 275 11.39 -12.43 -1.05
CA GLY A 275 10.93 -12.52 0.33
C GLY A 275 10.95 -11.20 1.10
N VAL A 276 10.92 -10.07 0.39
CA VAL A 276 10.96 -8.71 0.96
C VAL A 276 9.72 -7.89 0.53
N PRO A 277 8.50 -8.35 0.87
CA PRO A 277 7.27 -7.72 0.40
C PRO A 277 7.06 -6.28 0.92
N THR A 278 7.81 -5.86 1.93
CA THR A 278 7.76 -4.50 2.48
C THR A 278 8.57 -3.49 1.68
N GLY A 279 9.51 -3.94 0.83
CA GLY A 279 10.42 -3.06 0.10
C GLY A 279 11.57 -2.49 0.95
N ASP A 280 11.72 -2.92 2.20
CA ASP A 280 12.80 -2.48 3.09
C ASP A 280 14.16 -3.05 2.64
N PRO A 281 15.12 -2.21 2.23
CA PRO A 281 16.45 -2.65 1.79
C PRO A 281 17.22 -3.47 2.84
N ALA A 282 16.99 -3.20 4.13
CA ALA A 282 17.67 -3.93 5.20
C ALA A 282 17.29 -5.41 5.22
N GLN A 283 16.06 -5.75 4.85
CA GLN A 283 15.57 -7.13 4.81
C GLN A 283 16.24 -7.97 3.73
N LEU A 284 16.67 -7.40 2.61
CA LEU A 284 17.41 -8.12 1.57
C LEU A 284 18.70 -8.76 2.08
N ASN A 285 19.35 -8.11 3.03
CA ASN A 285 20.62 -8.57 3.60
C ASN A 285 20.42 -9.56 4.77
N ALA A 286 19.19 -9.76 5.23
CA ALA A 286 18.84 -10.58 6.39
C ALA A 286 18.45 -12.04 6.01
N ASN A 287 18.84 -12.53 4.83
CA ASN A 287 18.46 -13.84 4.30
C ASN A 287 16.93 -14.06 4.34
N PRO A 288 16.16 -13.24 3.64
CA PRO A 288 14.70 -13.31 3.65
C PRO A 288 14.22 -14.67 3.12
N VAL A 289 13.06 -15.10 3.62
CA VAL A 289 12.48 -16.38 3.20
C VAL A 289 11.67 -16.16 1.92
N PRO A 290 11.94 -16.84 0.81
CA PRO A 290 11.15 -16.73 -0.41
C PRO A 290 9.68 -17.13 -0.20
N PRO A 291 8.72 -16.65 -1.01
CA PRO A 291 7.33 -17.09 -0.95
C PRO A 291 7.21 -18.58 -1.30
N LEU A 292 6.13 -19.25 -0.88
CA LEU A 292 5.85 -20.63 -1.31
C LEU A 292 5.52 -20.67 -2.81
N ARG A 293 4.81 -19.66 -3.30
CA ARG A 293 4.39 -19.54 -4.70
C ARG A 293 4.97 -18.26 -5.29
N PRO A 294 6.07 -18.36 -6.04
CA PRO A 294 6.61 -17.22 -6.75
C PRO A 294 5.57 -16.60 -7.68
N LEU A 295 5.61 -15.29 -7.81
CA LEU A 295 4.85 -14.56 -8.82
C LEU A 295 5.67 -14.45 -10.11
N VAL A 296 4.98 -14.52 -11.24
CA VAL A 296 5.54 -14.15 -12.53
C VAL A 296 5.00 -12.78 -12.96
N ALA A 297 5.88 -11.95 -13.49
CA ALA A 297 5.51 -10.66 -14.04
C ALA A 297 5.04 -10.85 -15.49
N VAL A 298 3.73 -10.78 -15.71
CA VAL A 298 3.13 -10.92 -17.05
C VAL A 298 2.82 -9.54 -17.59
N PRO A 299 3.57 -9.04 -18.61
CA PRO A 299 3.20 -7.81 -19.30
C PRO A 299 1.87 -8.02 -20.04
N PRO A 300 0.87 -7.12 -19.88
CA PRO A 300 -0.38 -7.22 -20.60
C PRO A 300 -0.15 -7.18 -22.11
N LYS A 301 -0.80 -8.09 -22.88
CA LYS A 301 -0.63 -8.18 -24.34
C LYS A 301 -1.06 -6.92 -25.08
N GLU A 302 -2.01 -6.16 -24.52
CA GLU A 302 -2.48 -4.90 -25.09
C GLU A 302 -1.46 -3.78 -24.96
N GLY A 303 -0.55 -3.88 -23.99
CA GLY A 303 0.52 -2.94 -23.71
C GLY A 303 0.73 -2.68 -22.23
N THR A 304 1.91 -2.17 -21.89
CA THR A 304 2.28 -1.82 -20.53
C THR A 304 2.60 -0.34 -20.39
N MET A 305 2.31 0.20 -19.23
CA MET A 305 2.73 1.54 -18.82
C MET A 305 4.08 1.46 -18.11
N LEU A 306 5.03 2.26 -18.54
CA LEU A 306 6.30 2.44 -17.84
C LEU A 306 6.13 3.51 -16.75
N ILE A 307 6.25 3.11 -15.51
CA ILE A 307 6.19 3.99 -14.35
C ILE A 307 7.55 4.66 -14.18
N ASP A 308 7.57 6.01 -14.09
CA ASP A 308 8.77 6.82 -14.35
C ASP A 308 9.44 7.44 -13.12
N HIS A 309 8.92 7.27 -11.92
CA HIS A 309 9.50 7.71 -10.64
C HIS A 309 10.18 9.09 -10.67
N PRO A 310 9.45 10.17 -10.91
CA PRO A 310 10.01 11.51 -11.06
C PRO A 310 10.46 12.12 -9.73
N PHE A 311 11.26 13.20 -9.83
CA PHE A 311 11.66 14.07 -8.74
C PHE A 311 11.04 15.45 -8.97
N LEU A 312 10.24 15.93 -8.02
CA LEU A 312 9.51 17.20 -8.09
C LEU A 312 9.88 18.09 -6.91
N ILE A 313 10.10 19.37 -7.15
CA ILE A 313 10.31 20.37 -6.10
C ILE A 313 9.01 21.14 -5.92
N THR A 314 8.47 21.15 -4.70
CA THR A 314 7.20 21.80 -4.39
C THR A 314 7.36 23.32 -4.23
N ALA A 315 6.26 24.05 -4.31
CA ALA A 315 6.25 25.50 -4.13
C ALA A 315 6.59 25.93 -2.69
N SER A 316 6.50 25.03 -1.70
CA SER A 316 6.88 25.30 -0.32
C SER A 316 8.39 25.47 -0.13
N ALA A 317 9.22 25.00 -1.09
CA ALA A 317 10.66 25.10 -1.02
C ALA A 317 11.15 26.55 -1.12
N SER A 318 11.92 27.01 -0.12
CA SER A 318 12.70 28.26 -0.21
C SER A 318 13.80 28.14 -1.29
N SER A 319 14.46 29.23 -1.64
CA SER A 319 15.57 29.18 -2.61
C SER A 319 16.74 28.30 -2.11
N GLU A 320 17.03 28.31 -0.80
CA GLU A 320 18.05 27.45 -0.22
C GLU A 320 17.64 25.97 -0.23
N GLN A 321 16.38 25.69 0.09
CA GLN A 321 15.84 24.33 0.02
C GLN A 321 15.76 23.81 -1.42
N GLN A 322 15.54 24.68 -2.40
CA GLN A 322 15.61 24.32 -3.80
C GLN A 322 17.03 23.90 -4.19
N ALA A 323 18.06 24.67 -3.79
CA ALA A 323 19.45 24.32 -4.07
C ALA A 323 19.84 22.99 -3.35
N ALA A 324 19.40 22.80 -2.12
CA ALA A 324 19.56 21.53 -1.39
C ALA A 324 18.88 20.36 -2.11
N ALA A 325 17.68 20.55 -2.63
CA ALA A 325 16.95 19.54 -3.39
C ALA A 325 17.66 19.17 -4.70
N GLU A 326 18.27 20.16 -5.39
CA GLU A 326 19.07 19.93 -6.59
C GLU A 326 20.32 19.07 -6.29
N ASP A 327 21.04 19.36 -5.19
CA ASP A 327 22.20 18.56 -4.79
C ASP A 327 21.77 17.15 -4.35
N PHE A 328 20.66 17.01 -3.62
CA PHE A 328 20.13 15.69 -3.26
C PHE A 328 19.70 14.90 -4.51
N TYR A 329 19.08 15.53 -5.50
CA TYR A 329 18.78 14.89 -6.79
C TYR A 329 20.06 14.42 -7.49
N ALA A 330 21.10 15.26 -7.56
CA ALA A 330 22.39 14.91 -8.14
C ALA A 330 23.00 13.69 -7.43
N PHE A 331 22.96 13.66 -6.09
CA PHE A 331 23.41 12.52 -5.30
C PHE A 331 22.63 11.24 -5.64
N LEU A 332 21.30 11.29 -5.71
CA LEU A 332 20.48 10.13 -6.06
C LEU A 332 20.79 9.58 -7.46
N ARG A 333 21.31 10.42 -8.37
CA ARG A 333 21.71 10.05 -9.74
C ARG A 333 23.14 9.48 -9.85
N GLU A 334 23.93 9.51 -8.80
CA GLU A 334 25.26 8.89 -8.79
C GLU A 334 25.16 7.36 -8.92
N GLU A 335 26.13 6.74 -9.60
CA GLU A 335 26.09 5.30 -9.90
C GLU A 335 25.96 4.41 -8.66
N GLY A 336 26.55 4.81 -7.53
CA GLY A 336 26.42 4.09 -6.25
C GLY A 336 24.97 4.00 -5.77
N GLN A 337 24.21 5.10 -5.88
CA GLN A 337 22.80 5.19 -5.50
C GLN A 337 21.90 4.53 -6.55
N GLN A 338 22.22 4.71 -7.83
CA GLN A 338 21.50 4.06 -8.93
C GLN A 338 21.60 2.52 -8.86
N ARG A 339 22.72 1.99 -8.37
CA ARG A 339 22.86 0.56 -8.09
C ARG A 339 21.87 0.11 -7.02
N ARG A 340 21.65 0.90 -5.97
CA ARG A 340 20.68 0.57 -4.90
C ARG A 340 19.24 0.46 -5.43
N PHE A 341 18.84 1.30 -6.39
CA PHE A 341 17.55 1.14 -7.07
C PHE A 341 17.49 -0.20 -7.81
N ARG A 342 18.54 -0.56 -8.57
CA ARG A 342 18.59 -1.84 -9.29
C ARG A 342 18.59 -3.06 -8.35
N ASP A 343 19.28 -2.98 -7.21
CA ASP A 343 19.29 -4.04 -6.18
C ASP A 343 17.89 -4.32 -5.62
N LEU A 344 16.97 -3.36 -5.69
CA LEU A 344 15.57 -3.49 -5.30
C LEU A 344 14.62 -3.78 -6.47
N GLY A 345 15.15 -4.17 -7.62
CA GLY A 345 14.35 -4.59 -8.78
C GLY A 345 13.84 -3.46 -9.65
N PHE A 346 14.24 -2.21 -9.41
CA PHE A 346 13.95 -1.13 -10.36
C PHE A 346 14.81 -1.27 -11.62
N ARG A 347 14.27 -0.80 -12.73
CA ARG A 347 15.04 -0.54 -13.94
C ARG A 347 15.69 0.83 -13.85
N ASP A 348 16.76 1.04 -14.58
CA ASP A 348 17.38 2.36 -14.65
C ASP A 348 16.44 3.39 -15.35
N PRO A 349 16.78 4.69 -15.35
CA PRO A 349 15.92 5.71 -15.96
C PRO A 349 15.66 5.50 -17.46
N GLU A 350 16.52 4.79 -18.15
CA GLU A 350 16.38 4.45 -19.58
C GLU A 350 15.56 3.15 -19.79
N GLY A 351 15.10 2.50 -18.70
CA GLY A 351 14.28 1.29 -18.75
C GLY A 351 15.07 -0.01 -18.82
N ARG A 352 16.41 0.03 -18.66
CA ARG A 352 17.28 -1.16 -18.72
C ARG A 352 17.21 -1.91 -17.37
N PRO A 353 16.96 -3.23 -17.40
CA PRO A 353 16.87 -4.03 -16.17
C PRO A 353 18.24 -4.24 -15.53
N GLY A 354 18.26 -4.45 -14.21
CA GLY A 354 19.40 -5.03 -13.52
C GLY A 354 19.63 -6.50 -13.94
N PRO A 355 20.82 -7.06 -13.67
CA PRO A 355 21.22 -8.37 -14.20
C PRO A 355 20.33 -9.52 -13.72
N ASP A 356 19.78 -9.45 -12.52
CA ASP A 356 19.01 -10.55 -11.90
C ASP A 356 17.50 -10.42 -12.12
N LEU A 357 17.02 -9.25 -12.58
CA LEU A 357 15.59 -8.94 -12.60
C LEU A 357 14.78 -9.96 -13.40
N ALA A 358 15.17 -10.24 -14.64
CA ALA A 358 14.43 -11.13 -15.53
C ALA A 358 14.29 -12.55 -14.96
N GLY A 359 15.34 -13.08 -14.34
CA GLY A 359 15.33 -14.41 -13.73
C GLY A 359 14.41 -14.48 -12.50
N VAL A 360 14.39 -13.45 -11.68
CA VAL A 360 13.59 -13.40 -10.44
C VAL A 360 12.10 -13.20 -10.73
N VAL A 361 11.75 -12.38 -11.73
CA VAL A 361 10.33 -12.09 -12.06
C VAL A 361 9.75 -13.02 -13.12
N GLY A 362 10.53 -13.98 -13.60
CA GLY A 362 10.08 -15.00 -14.56
C GLY A 362 9.86 -14.48 -15.99
N THR A 363 10.28 -13.26 -16.32
CA THR A 363 10.20 -12.75 -17.68
C THR A 363 11.26 -13.43 -18.54
N GLN A 364 10.84 -14.47 -19.27
CA GLN A 364 11.69 -15.14 -20.24
C GLN A 364 11.49 -14.51 -21.64
N GLY A 365 12.57 -13.94 -22.15
CA GLY A 365 12.66 -13.51 -23.55
C GLY A 365 12.43 -12.01 -23.75
N THR A 366 13.03 -11.56 -24.83
CA THR A 366 13.06 -10.18 -25.33
C THR A 366 11.77 -9.77 -26.03
N GLN A 367 10.60 -10.26 -25.65
CA GLN A 367 9.37 -9.81 -26.27
C GLN A 367 9.14 -8.36 -25.84
N GLU A 368 9.39 -7.44 -26.76
CA GLU A 368 9.08 -6.03 -26.56
C GLU A 368 7.57 -5.90 -26.32
N THR A 369 7.20 -5.61 -25.07
CA THR A 369 5.80 -5.33 -24.76
C THR A 369 5.45 -3.94 -25.31
N PRO A 370 4.34 -3.80 -26.06
CA PRO A 370 3.89 -2.50 -26.52
C PRO A 370 3.77 -1.53 -25.33
N LYS A 371 4.24 -0.30 -25.52
CA LYS A 371 4.08 0.75 -24.51
C LYS A 371 2.73 1.45 -24.70
N ILE A 372 1.99 1.62 -23.63
CA ILE A 372 0.77 2.43 -23.62
C ILE A 372 1.17 3.90 -23.80
N GLY A 373 0.51 4.60 -24.71
CA GLY A 373 0.63 6.05 -24.85
C GLY A 373 0.14 6.74 -23.58
N VAL A 374 0.89 7.71 -23.09
CA VAL A 374 0.55 8.46 -21.86
C VAL A 374 -0.72 9.28 -22.11
N PRO A 375 -1.82 9.05 -21.38
CA PRO A 375 -3.04 9.85 -21.49
C PRO A 375 -2.85 11.25 -20.90
N THR A 376 -3.63 12.22 -21.36
CA THR A 376 -3.66 13.57 -20.76
C THR A 376 -4.30 13.55 -19.38
N GLY A 377 -4.04 14.56 -18.55
CA GLY A 377 -4.68 14.70 -17.23
C GLY A 377 -6.22 14.68 -17.30
N GLU A 378 -6.83 15.27 -18.36
CA GLU A 378 -8.27 15.22 -18.59
C GLU A 378 -8.75 13.79 -18.88
N GLN A 379 -8.03 13.04 -19.71
CA GLN A 379 -8.35 11.65 -20.02
C GLN A 379 -8.22 10.77 -18.77
N ILE A 380 -7.18 10.97 -17.97
CA ILE A 380 -7.01 10.28 -16.69
C ILE A 380 -8.19 10.59 -15.75
N GLN A 381 -8.60 11.85 -15.63
CA GLN A 381 -9.73 12.22 -14.79
C GLN A 381 -11.02 11.54 -15.26
N LYS A 382 -11.29 11.51 -16.56
CA LYS A 382 -12.45 10.78 -17.13
C LYS A 382 -12.41 9.28 -16.84
N MET A 383 -11.23 8.66 -16.86
CA MET A 383 -11.07 7.24 -16.49
C MET A 383 -11.33 7.02 -15.00
N LEU A 384 -10.85 7.91 -14.14
CA LEU A 384 -11.09 7.85 -12.69
C LEU A 384 -12.57 8.02 -12.36
N ASP A 385 -13.26 8.95 -13.01
CA ASP A 385 -14.70 9.16 -12.84
C ASP A 385 -15.49 7.95 -13.36
N GLY A 386 -15.09 7.40 -14.51
CA GLY A 386 -15.69 6.19 -15.06
C GLY A 386 -15.45 4.96 -14.18
N TRP A 387 -14.28 4.86 -13.54
CA TRP A 387 -13.98 3.79 -12.58
C TRP A 387 -14.92 3.84 -11.38
N GLU A 388 -15.27 5.00 -10.86
CA GLU A 388 -16.24 5.14 -9.76
C GLU A 388 -17.61 4.53 -10.08
N TYR A 389 -18.02 4.50 -11.37
CA TYR A 389 -19.26 3.83 -11.80
C TYR A 389 -19.11 2.33 -12.06
N THR A 390 -17.88 1.86 -12.28
CA THR A 390 -17.62 0.48 -12.71
C THR A 390 -17.06 -0.40 -11.60
N GLN A 391 -16.45 0.18 -10.55
CA GLN A 391 -15.93 -0.57 -9.41
C GLN A 391 -17.04 -1.37 -8.69
N ARG A 392 -16.65 -2.48 -8.08
CA ARG A 392 -17.58 -3.23 -7.22
C ARG A 392 -17.96 -2.39 -6.01
N ARG A 393 -19.25 -2.39 -5.70
CA ARG A 393 -19.79 -1.69 -4.53
C ARG A 393 -19.69 -2.53 -3.28
N GLY A 394 -19.57 -1.87 -2.14
CA GLY A 394 -19.61 -2.50 -0.83
C GLY A 394 -21.06 -2.76 -0.38
N ARG A 395 -21.30 -3.93 0.22
CA ARG A 395 -22.45 -4.25 1.07
C ARG A 395 -21.92 -4.55 2.45
N ILE A 396 -22.02 -3.60 3.35
CA ILE A 396 -21.26 -3.54 4.59
C ILE A 396 -22.23 -3.60 5.77
N LEU A 397 -22.02 -4.57 6.67
CA LEU A 397 -22.65 -4.56 7.98
C LEU A 397 -21.63 -4.08 9.01
N LEU A 398 -21.82 -2.86 9.52
CA LEU A 398 -21.02 -2.31 10.60
C LEU A 398 -21.55 -2.86 11.94
N VAL A 399 -20.70 -3.53 12.71
CA VAL A 399 -21.05 -4.15 14.00
C VAL A 399 -20.17 -3.56 15.08
N LEU A 400 -20.78 -2.81 16.00
CA LEU A 400 -20.09 -2.01 17.01
C LEU A 400 -20.31 -2.56 18.41
N ASP A 401 -19.22 -2.73 19.13
CA ASP A 401 -19.24 -3.02 20.56
C ASP A 401 -19.80 -1.83 21.35
N LEU A 402 -20.78 -2.10 22.19
CA LEU A 402 -21.35 -1.19 23.17
C LEU A 402 -21.28 -1.76 24.58
N SER A 403 -20.35 -2.66 24.87
CA SER A 403 -20.07 -3.13 26.23
C SER A 403 -19.65 -1.97 27.15
N GLY A 404 -19.72 -2.19 28.44
CA GLY A 404 -19.42 -1.17 29.45
C GLY A 404 -18.01 -0.58 29.34
N SER A 405 -17.03 -1.38 28.88
CA SER A 405 -15.64 -0.96 28.67
C SER A 405 -15.50 0.17 27.65
N MET A 406 -16.40 0.29 26.69
CA MET A 406 -16.40 1.38 25.72
C MET A 406 -16.62 2.78 26.34
N ASN A 407 -17.14 2.87 27.57
CA ASN A 407 -17.20 4.12 28.37
C ASN A 407 -15.86 4.47 29.01
N GLU A 408 -14.93 3.53 29.10
CA GLU A 408 -13.64 3.76 29.73
C GLU A 408 -12.72 4.60 28.83
N PRO A 409 -11.80 5.37 29.45
CA PRO A 409 -10.75 6.02 28.69
C PRO A 409 -9.85 4.99 28.02
N PHE A 410 -9.26 5.35 26.92
CA PHE A 410 -8.37 4.45 26.15
C PHE A 410 -7.16 3.99 26.99
N ASP A 411 -6.59 4.90 27.79
CA ASP A 411 -5.55 4.60 28.79
C ASP A 411 -6.17 4.36 30.17
N LYS A 412 -6.20 3.10 30.60
CA LYS A 412 -6.75 2.68 31.93
C LYS A 412 -6.06 3.31 33.12
N ASN A 413 -4.82 3.75 33.01
CA ASN A 413 -4.08 4.38 34.09
C ASN A 413 -4.53 5.82 34.35
N ARG A 414 -5.40 6.36 33.52
CA ARG A 414 -5.92 7.73 33.57
C ARG A 414 -7.43 7.76 33.86
N LYS A 415 -7.84 7.24 35.01
CA LYS A 415 -9.24 7.22 35.45
C LYS A 415 -9.86 8.61 35.68
N ASP A 416 -9.05 9.66 35.67
CA ASP A 416 -9.43 11.06 35.88
C ASP A 416 -9.83 11.77 34.58
N LYS A 417 -9.85 11.06 33.43
CA LYS A 417 -10.14 11.64 32.11
C LYS A 417 -11.65 11.86 31.90
N PRO A 418 -12.03 12.97 31.23
CA PRO A 418 -13.42 13.25 30.90
C PRO A 418 -13.98 12.24 29.89
N TYR A 419 -15.32 12.10 29.85
CA TYR A 419 -16.05 11.26 28.89
C TYR A 419 -15.63 11.49 27.42
N SER A 420 -15.24 12.70 27.05
CA SER A 420 -14.74 13.05 25.71
C SER A 420 -13.50 12.25 25.27
N GLU A 421 -12.83 11.56 26.21
CA GLU A 421 -11.69 10.69 25.92
C GLU A 421 -12.04 9.20 26.09
N SER A 422 -13.30 8.86 26.31
CA SER A 422 -13.75 7.47 26.31
C SER A 422 -13.68 6.87 24.90
N ARG A 423 -13.53 5.54 24.80
CA ARG A 423 -13.44 4.83 23.53
C ARG A 423 -14.61 5.14 22.60
N ILE A 424 -15.84 5.15 23.15
CA ILE A 424 -17.04 5.49 22.36
C ILE A 424 -17.04 6.95 21.88
N ALA A 425 -16.56 7.89 22.70
CA ALA A 425 -16.51 9.29 22.30
C ALA A 425 -15.50 9.56 21.18
N LEU A 426 -14.42 8.79 21.14
CA LEU A 426 -13.43 8.84 20.05
C LEU A 426 -13.89 8.06 18.80
N LEU A 427 -14.69 7.01 18.97
CA LEU A 427 -15.22 6.19 17.87
C LEU A 427 -16.27 6.95 17.02
N LYS A 428 -17.18 7.70 17.65
CA LYS A 428 -18.27 8.40 16.96
C LYS A 428 -17.81 9.32 15.82
N PRO A 429 -16.83 10.24 16.01
CA PRO A 429 -16.33 11.07 14.93
C PRO A 429 -15.61 10.27 13.84
N ALA A 430 -14.93 9.17 14.17
CA ALA A 430 -14.29 8.30 13.20
C ALA A 430 -15.34 7.64 12.27
N ILE A 431 -16.43 7.11 12.82
CA ILE A 431 -17.54 6.55 12.02
C ILE A 431 -18.15 7.63 11.13
N ARG A 432 -18.39 8.84 11.66
CA ARG A 432 -18.94 9.95 10.89
C ARG A 432 -18.09 10.24 9.67
N LYS A 433 -16.79 10.40 9.87
CA LYS A 433 -15.81 10.65 8.82
C LYS A 433 -15.84 9.56 7.74
N GLN A 434 -15.91 8.30 8.15
CA GLN A 434 -15.92 7.18 7.20
C GLN A 434 -17.21 7.08 6.38
N LEU A 435 -18.36 7.35 6.97
CA LEU A 435 -19.63 7.37 6.25
C LEU A 435 -19.67 8.47 5.16
N GLU A 436 -18.84 9.51 5.28
CA GLU A 436 -18.69 10.54 4.25
C GLU A 436 -17.89 10.04 3.04
N TYR A 437 -16.97 9.10 3.24
CA TYR A 437 -16.13 8.54 2.17
C TYR A 437 -16.80 7.38 1.41
N LEU A 438 -17.83 6.75 1.98
CA LEU A 438 -18.57 5.71 1.27
C LEU A 438 -19.33 6.29 0.07
N HIS A 439 -19.29 5.56 -1.05
CA HIS A 439 -20.03 5.96 -2.24
C HIS A 439 -21.55 5.93 -1.96
N PRO A 440 -22.33 6.86 -2.52
CA PRO A 440 -23.79 6.91 -2.30
C PRO A 440 -24.55 5.64 -2.65
N GLU A 441 -24.04 4.84 -3.59
CA GLU A 441 -24.63 3.55 -4.01
C GLU A 441 -24.09 2.32 -3.27
N ASP A 442 -23.06 2.48 -2.39
CA ASP A 442 -22.71 1.42 -1.45
C ASP A 442 -23.85 1.17 -0.49
N GLU A 443 -23.91 -0.03 0.07
CA GLU A 443 -24.92 -0.42 1.04
C GLU A 443 -24.30 -0.56 2.41
N VAL A 444 -24.92 0.03 3.42
CA VAL A 444 -24.44 -0.05 4.80
C VAL A 444 -25.59 -0.28 5.77
N GLY A 445 -25.38 -1.16 6.75
CA GLY A 445 -26.24 -1.40 7.90
C GLY A 445 -25.48 -1.23 9.21
N LEU A 446 -26.19 -1.12 10.31
CA LEU A 446 -25.61 -0.93 11.63
C LEU A 446 -26.20 -1.92 12.64
N TRP A 447 -25.35 -2.73 13.20
CA TRP A 447 -25.62 -3.52 14.41
C TRP A 447 -24.78 -3.00 15.57
N THR A 448 -25.31 -3.21 16.77
CA THR A 448 -24.56 -3.03 18.01
C THR A 448 -24.66 -4.29 18.86
N PHE A 449 -23.69 -4.51 19.74
CA PHE A 449 -23.76 -5.62 20.67
C PHE A 449 -23.19 -5.26 22.05
N SER A 450 -23.69 -5.96 23.06
CA SER A 450 -23.23 -5.98 24.45
C SER A 450 -23.56 -7.37 25.02
N ASP A 451 -24.54 -7.53 25.92
CA ASP A 451 -25.04 -8.83 26.42
C ASP A 451 -25.65 -9.70 25.28
N GLY A 452 -25.95 -9.11 24.16
CA GLY A 452 -26.44 -9.68 22.91
C GLY A 452 -26.32 -8.67 21.78
N TYR A 453 -26.83 -8.97 20.61
CA TYR A 453 -26.78 -8.05 19.46
C TYR A 453 -28.13 -7.44 19.13
N GLU A 454 -28.12 -6.26 18.52
CA GLU A 454 -29.30 -5.53 18.09
C GLU A 454 -29.08 -4.89 16.73
N GLU A 455 -30.03 -5.10 15.80
CA GLU A 455 -30.05 -4.39 14.52
C GLU A 455 -30.58 -2.96 14.74
N LYS A 456 -29.68 -1.97 14.70
CA LYS A 456 -30.03 -0.55 14.82
C LYS A 456 -30.51 0.04 13.51
N MET A 457 -29.98 -0.46 12.39
CA MET A 457 -30.37 -0.06 11.05
C MET A 457 -30.19 -1.21 10.06
N PRO A 458 -31.22 -1.57 9.28
CA PRO A 458 -31.09 -2.54 8.20
C PRO A 458 -30.17 -2.02 7.10
N ILE A 459 -29.59 -2.94 6.30
CA ILE A 459 -28.72 -2.60 5.19
C ILE A 459 -29.51 -1.82 4.14
N GLY A 460 -28.99 -0.69 3.73
CA GLY A 460 -29.56 0.17 2.70
C GLY A 460 -28.52 1.05 2.03
N LYS A 461 -28.87 1.62 0.88
CA LYS A 461 -27.94 2.50 0.14
C LYS A 461 -27.52 3.70 0.99
N VAL A 462 -26.22 3.99 1.00
CA VAL A 462 -25.62 5.07 1.80
C VAL A 462 -26.35 6.40 1.60
N LYS A 463 -26.70 6.76 0.37
CA LYS A 463 -27.49 7.98 0.08
C LYS A 463 -28.80 8.09 0.86
N ASN A 464 -29.40 6.97 1.25
CA ASN A 464 -30.68 6.93 1.96
C ASN A 464 -30.50 6.80 3.47
N VAL A 465 -29.46 6.09 3.92
CA VAL A 465 -29.29 5.72 5.34
C VAL A 465 -28.27 6.55 6.09
N ARG A 466 -27.39 7.29 5.42
CA ARG A 466 -26.31 8.07 6.04
C ARG A 466 -26.81 9.02 7.14
N GLY A 467 -27.79 9.87 6.83
CA GLY A 467 -28.32 10.84 7.79
C GLY A 467 -28.90 10.19 9.05
N PRO A 468 -29.88 9.26 8.90
CA PRO A 468 -30.38 8.48 10.03
C PRO A 468 -29.31 7.71 10.80
N MET A 469 -28.33 7.11 10.11
CA MET A 469 -27.24 6.37 10.77
C MET A 469 -26.36 7.28 11.62
N LEU A 470 -26.02 8.47 11.15
CA LEU A 470 -25.28 9.46 11.92
C LEU A 470 -26.01 9.85 13.21
N GLN A 471 -27.33 10.02 13.15
CA GLN A 471 -28.14 10.30 14.35
C GLN A 471 -28.13 9.13 15.33
N LEU A 472 -28.21 7.89 14.84
CA LEU A 472 -28.11 6.70 15.69
C LEU A 472 -26.74 6.61 16.37
N VAL A 473 -25.65 6.80 15.61
CA VAL A 473 -24.28 6.75 16.14
C VAL A 473 -24.07 7.76 17.26
N GLU A 474 -24.56 9.01 17.12
CA GLU A 474 -24.44 10.03 18.17
C GLU A 474 -25.13 9.62 19.49
N ASN A 475 -26.21 8.85 19.43
CA ASN A 475 -27.00 8.44 20.57
C ASN A 475 -26.58 7.09 21.16
N LEU A 476 -25.52 6.45 20.64
CA LEU A 476 -25.02 5.18 21.17
C LEU A 476 -24.50 5.37 22.62
N THR A 477 -24.93 4.49 23.50
CA THR A 477 -24.56 4.51 24.93
C THR A 477 -24.12 3.11 25.36
N PRO A 478 -22.84 2.92 25.70
CA PRO A 478 -22.30 1.64 26.15
C PRO A 478 -22.86 1.17 27.48
N LYS A 479 -23.13 -0.15 27.57
CA LYS A 479 -23.55 -0.86 28.80
C LYS A 479 -23.46 -2.37 28.61
N GLY A 480 -23.39 -3.14 29.69
CA GLY A 480 -23.45 -4.62 29.68
C GLY A 480 -22.09 -5.27 29.34
N ASP A 481 -22.15 -6.55 29.00
CA ASP A 481 -21.03 -7.44 28.77
C ASP A 481 -20.67 -7.52 27.26
N THR A 482 -19.88 -8.52 26.82
CA THR A 482 -19.36 -8.61 25.46
C THR A 482 -19.71 -9.96 24.81
N ALA A 483 -20.86 -10.03 24.13
CA ALA A 483 -21.35 -11.22 23.43
C ALA A 483 -20.72 -11.35 22.02
N LEU A 484 -19.39 -11.38 21.95
CA LEU A 484 -18.62 -11.35 20.69
C LEU A 484 -18.95 -12.53 19.78
N TYR A 485 -18.83 -13.76 20.27
CA TYR A 485 -18.90 -14.96 19.43
C TYR A 485 -20.26 -15.14 18.78
N GLN A 486 -21.33 -15.02 19.56
CA GLN A 486 -22.69 -15.13 19.01
C GLN A 486 -23.01 -14.01 18.01
N THR A 487 -22.48 -12.81 18.23
CA THR A 487 -22.69 -11.67 17.34
C THR A 487 -21.98 -11.86 16.00
N VAL A 488 -20.73 -12.32 16.00
CA VAL A 488 -19.99 -12.62 14.78
C VAL A 488 -20.74 -13.68 13.93
N MET A 489 -21.19 -14.78 14.57
CA MET A 489 -21.93 -15.83 13.86
C MET A 489 -23.25 -15.30 13.28
N ALA A 490 -24.01 -14.55 14.07
CA ALA A 490 -25.29 -13.99 13.63
C ALA A 490 -25.12 -12.98 12.48
N ALA A 491 -24.09 -12.12 12.55
CA ALA A 491 -23.77 -11.16 11.49
C ALA A 491 -23.36 -11.88 10.20
N ASN A 492 -22.51 -12.90 10.28
CA ASN A 492 -22.14 -13.73 9.13
C ASN A 492 -23.36 -14.41 8.51
N ASP A 493 -24.21 -15.03 9.32
CA ASP A 493 -25.42 -15.72 8.85
C ASP A 493 -26.41 -14.75 8.19
N LYS A 494 -26.58 -13.53 8.73
CA LYS A 494 -27.41 -12.49 8.09
C LYS A 494 -26.83 -12.13 6.72
N MET A 495 -25.56 -11.77 6.66
CA MET A 495 -24.92 -11.34 5.42
C MET A 495 -24.92 -12.44 4.36
N ARG A 496 -24.82 -13.71 4.75
CA ARG A 496 -24.93 -14.85 3.84
C ARG A 496 -26.34 -15.06 3.32
N ARG A 497 -27.36 -14.89 4.15
CA ARG A 497 -28.79 -14.97 3.69
C ARG A 497 -29.13 -13.86 2.70
N GLU A 498 -28.52 -12.69 2.86
CA GLU A 498 -28.74 -11.49 2.03
C GLU A 498 -27.61 -11.26 1.03
N PHE A 499 -26.84 -12.29 0.69
CA PHE A 499 -25.64 -12.19 -0.17
C PHE A 499 -26.00 -11.72 -1.58
N ASP A 500 -25.31 -10.68 -2.05
CA ASP A 500 -25.35 -10.22 -3.43
C ASP A 500 -24.00 -10.52 -4.13
N PRO A 501 -23.96 -11.40 -5.13
CA PRO A 501 -22.72 -11.76 -5.82
C PRO A 501 -22.09 -10.60 -6.60
N ASN A 502 -22.84 -9.53 -6.88
CA ASN A 502 -22.34 -8.34 -7.57
C ASN A 502 -21.67 -7.34 -6.63
N LEU A 503 -21.82 -7.51 -5.31
CA LEU A 503 -21.30 -6.61 -4.29
C LEU A 503 -20.15 -7.27 -3.51
N ILE A 504 -19.32 -6.46 -2.87
CA ILE A 504 -18.35 -6.93 -1.88
C ILE A 504 -19.11 -7.05 -0.56
N ASN A 505 -19.50 -8.29 -0.20
CA ASN A 505 -20.24 -8.55 1.03
C ASN A 505 -19.27 -8.63 2.22
N ALA A 506 -19.44 -7.76 3.20
CA ALA A 506 -18.54 -7.69 4.33
C ALA A 506 -19.21 -7.31 5.65
N VAL A 507 -18.64 -7.81 6.74
CA VAL A 507 -18.88 -7.34 8.11
C VAL A 507 -17.66 -6.56 8.55
N VAL A 508 -17.86 -5.39 9.14
CA VAL A 508 -16.82 -4.63 9.84
C VAL A 508 -17.14 -4.71 11.33
N PHE A 509 -16.36 -5.50 12.06
CA PHE A 509 -16.61 -5.85 13.44
C PHE A 509 -15.61 -5.15 14.36
N LEU A 510 -16.08 -4.25 15.22
CA LEU A 510 -15.25 -3.49 16.17
C LEU A 510 -15.56 -3.90 17.60
N THR A 511 -14.51 -4.22 18.36
CA THR A 511 -14.59 -4.51 19.80
C THR A 511 -13.34 -4.03 20.55
N ASP A 512 -13.51 -3.69 21.82
CA ASP A 512 -12.44 -3.35 22.75
C ASP A 512 -12.19 -4.42 23.83
N GLY A 513 -12.95 -5.54 23.79
CA GLY A 513 -12.93 -6.58 24.82
C GLY A 513 -12.75 -8.01 24.30
N GLU A 514 -12.68 -8.92 25.25
CA GLU A 514 -12.75 -10.36 25.04
C GLU A 514 -14.21 -10.84 25.12
N ASN A 515 -14.50 -12.03 24.60
CA ASN A 515 -15.83 -12.61 24.74
C ASN A 515 -16.10 -12.99 26.20
N THR A 516 -17.18 -12.47 26.78
CA THR A 516 -17.61 -12.77 28.14
C THR A 516 -18.85 -13.66 28.19
N GLU A 517 -19.49 -13.90 27.04
CA GLU A 517 -20.74 -14.63 26.93
C GLU A 517 -20.53 -16.04 26.32
N ALA A 518 -21.62 -16.81 26.23
CA ALA A 518 -21.63 -18.19 25.78
C ALA A 518 -21.13 -18.33 24.33
N GLY A 519 -20.55 -19.50 24.02
CA GLY A 519 -20.01 -19.86 22.72
C GLY A 519 -18.52 -20.22 22.80
N THR A 520 -18.03 -20.88 21.76
CA THR A 520 -16.61 -21.24 21.67
C THR A 520 -15.98 -20.65 20.40
N LYS A 521 -14.70 -20.37 20.48
CA LYS A 521 -13.91 -19.90 19.34
C LYS A 521 -14.04 -20.85 18.14
N GLU A 522 -14.01 -22.15 18.39
CA GLU A 522 -14.10 -23.20 17.35
C GLU A 522 -15.43 -23.11 16.59
N GLN A 523 -16.55 -22.84 17.27
CA GLN A 523 -17.86 -22.64 16.63
C GLN A 523 -17.84 -21.43 15.71
N VAL A 524 -17.27 -20.31 16.14
CA VAL A 524 -17.11 -19.11 15.30
C VAL A 524 -16.26 -19.41 14.08
N LEU A 525 -15.09 -20.01 14.27
CA LEU A 525 -14.17 -20.31 13.14
C LEU A 525 -14.79 -21.28 12.13
N GLN A 526 -15.64 -22.22 12.57
CA GLN A 526 -16.40 -23.08 11.66
C GLN A 526 -17.50 -22.32 10.91
N ASN A 527 -18.20 -21.41 11.58
CA ASN A 527 -19.28 -20.62 10.98
C ASN A 527 -18.76 -19.66 9.90
N VAL A 528 -17.61 -19.03 10.12
CA VAL A 528 -17.03 -18.03 9.21
C VAL A 528 -16.06 -18.60 8.17
N ASP A 529 -15.87 -19.92 8.12
CA ASP A 529 -14.89 -20.57 7.25
C ASP A 529 -15.23 -20.41 5.78
N ALA A 530 -14.59 -19.45 5.14
CA ALA A 530 -14.82 -19.10 3.74
C ALA A 530 -14.48 -20.23 2.73
N GLU A 531 -13.73 -21.25 3.15
CA GLU A 531 -13.42 -22.41 2.30
C GLU A 531 -14.56 -23.40 2.24
N ARG A 532 -15.46 -23.37 3.22
CA ARG A 532 -16.64 -24.25 3.33
C ARG A 532 -17.93 -23.64 2.79
N LEU A 533 -17.87 -22.38 2.37
CA LEU A 533 -19.08 -21.59 2.10
C LEU A 533 -19.08 -21.06 0.66
N ASP A 534 -20.12 -21.40 -0.11
CA ASP A 534 -20.32 -20.88 -1.46
C ASP A 534 -20.51 -19.36 -1.48
N ASN A 535 -21.17 -18.81 -0.43
CA ASN A 535 -21.42 -17.39 -0.22
C ASN A 535 -20.55 -16.88 0.95
N SER A 536 -19.24 -16.80 0.77
CA SER A 536 -18.36 -16.33 1.83
C SER A 536 -18.45 -14.81 2.01
N VAL A 537 -18.67 -14.41 3.25
CA VAL A 537 -18.68 -13.00 3.69
C VAL A 537 -17.36 -12.69 4.35
N ARG A 538 -16.78 -11.54 4.04
CA ARG A 538 -15.52 -11.10 4.66
C ARG A 538 -15.79 -10.43 5.99
N ILE A 539 -15.11 -10.85 7.04
CA ILE A 539 -15.26 -10.26 8.37
C ILE A 539 -13.97 -9.53 8.73
N PHE A 540 -13.95 -8.24 8.47
CA PHE A 540 -12.88 -7.37 8.92
C PHE A 540 -13.06 -7.10 10.41
N THR A 541 -12.05 -7.38 11.20
CA THR A 541 -12.08 -7.16 12.64
C THR A 541 -11.22 -5.98 13.04
N MET A 542 -11.67 -5.22 14.01
CA MET A 542 -11.02 -4.03 14.55
C MET A 542 -10.84 -4.19 16.05
N ALA A 543 -9.61 -4.48 16.49
CA ALA A 543 -9.23 -4.54 17.90
C ALA A 543 -8.96 -3.12 18.41
N TYR A 544 -9.82 -2.57 19.25
CA TYR A 544 -9.78 -1.20 19.73
C TYR A 544 -9.34 -1.10 21.18
N GLY A 545 -8.04 -0.92 21.39
CA GLY A 545 -7.41 -0.90 22.71
C GLY A 545 -6.65 -2.19 23.03
N ALA A 546 -5.90 -2.16 24.13
CA ALA A 546 -5.00 -3.24 24.51
C ALA A 546 -5.71 -4.49 25.11
N GLN A 547 -7.02 -4.41 25.37
CA GLN A 547 -7.80 -5.48 26.00
C GLN A 547 -8.55 -6.38 25.02
N ALA A 548 -8.71 -5.94 23.76
CA ALA A 548 -9.29 -6.77 22.73
C ALA A 548 -8.41 -8.02 22.49
N ASP A 549 -9.03 -9.20 22.40
CA ASP A 549 -8.32 -10.43 22.03
C ASP A 549 -7.96 -10.37 20.53
N SER A 550 -6.87 -9.64 20.25
CA SER A 550 -6.40 -9.42 18.89
C SER A 550 -6.06 -10.73 18.17
N ARG A 551 -5.68 -11.78 18.89
CA ARG A 551 -5.38 -13.10 18.30
C ARG A 551 -6.65 -13.78 17.79
N VAL A 552 -7.71 -13.81 18.58
CA VAL A 552 -9.01 -14.38 18.18
C VAL A 552 -9.61 -13.58 17.03
N LEU A 553 -9.55 -12.26 17.10
CA LEU A 553 -10.02 -11.38 16.02
C LEU A 553 -9.24 -11.60 14.71
N ASP A 554 -7.93 -11.82 14.77
CA ASP A 554 -7.11 -12.15 13.60
C ASP A 554 -7.49 -13.52 13.02
N GLU A 555 -7.70 -14.54 13.85
CA GLU A 555 -8.15 -15.86 13.41
C GLU A 555 -9.53 -15.80 12.71
N ILE A 556 -10.49 -15.02 13.23
CA ILE A 556 -11.81 -14.81 12.63
C ILE A 556 -11.67 -14.14 11.24
N ALA A 557 -10.93 -13.06 11.19
CA ALA A 557 -10.70 -12.32 9.95
C ALA A 557 -10.04 -13.21 8.89
N GLN A 558 -8.99 -13.92 9.24
CA GLN A 558 -8.29 -14.84 8.34
C GLN A 558 -9.19 -15.96 7.81
N LYS A 559 -9.98 -16.59 8.68
CA LYS A 559 -10.91 -17.64 8.27
C LYS A 559 -11.97 -17.16 7.29
N SER A 560 -12.39 -15.91 7.39
CA SER A 560 -13.32 -15.28 6.46
C SER A 560 -12.67 -14.63 5.22
N LYS A 561 -11.36 -14.85 4.99
CA LYS A 561 -10.56 -14.20 3.93
C LYS A 561 -10.55 -12.67 4.02
N ALA A 562 -10.56 -12.12 5.22
CA ALA A 562 -10.43 -10.69 5.52
C ALA A 562 -9.20 -10.40 6.40
N ARG A 563 -9.13 -9.23 6.99
CA ARG A 563 -8.02 -8.76 7.82
C ARG A 563 -8.49 -8.29 9.19
N SER A 564 -7.59 -8.44 10.17
CA SER A 564 -7.71 -7.79 11.47
C SER A 564 -6.86 -6.52 11.50
N TYR A 565 -7.39 -5.49 12.14
CA TYR A 565 -6.72 -4.22 12.36
C TYR A 565 -6.67 -3.92 13.85
N GLN A 566 -5.60 -3.28 14.30
CA GLN A 566 -5.43 -2.97 15.73
C GLN A 566 -5.09 -1.49 15.92
N ALA A 567 -5.83 -0.81 16.81
CA ALA A 567 -5.48 0.50 17.32
C ALA A 567 -5.07 0.38 18.79
N VAL A 568 -3.79 0.60 19.04
CA VAL A 568 -3.20 0.60 20.39
C VAL A 568 -3.15 2.01 21.00
N ASP A 569 -3.47 3.03 20.23
CA ASP A 569 -3.60 4.42 20.66
C ASP A 569 -4.96 5.01 20.21
N PRO A 570 -5.48 6.03 20.92
CA PRO A 570 -6.81 6.61 20.67
C PRO A 570 -6.99 7.19 19.27
N HIS A 571 -5.93 7.70 18.68
CA HIS A 571 -5.94 8.34 17.36
C HIS A 571 -5.77 7.35 16.21
N GLY A 572 -5.41 6.09 16.52
CA GLY A 572 -5.28 5.02 15.53
C GLY A 572 -6.61 4.58 14.91
N ILE A 573 -7.76 4.95 15.52
CA ILE A 573 -9.08 4.53 15.06
C ILE A 573 -9.40 5.06 13.65
N ASP A 574 -9.04 6.30 13.34
CA ASP A 574 -9.26 6.88 12.02
C ASP A 574 -8.50 6.11 10.93
N LYS A 575 -7.22 5.80 11.18
CA LYS A 575 -6.41 4.99 10.27
C LYS A 575 -6.97 3.58 10.08
N MET A 576 -7.44 2.98 11.16
CA MET A 576 -8.04 1.66 11.15
C MET A 576 -9.27 1.63 10.23
N PHE A 577 -10.17 2.59 10.38
CA PHE A 577 -11.34 2.72 9.52
C PHE A 577 -10.97 2.99 8.05
N VAL A 578 -10.04 3.91 7.78
CA VAL A 578 -9.55 4.15 6.42
C VAL A 578 -9.04 2.85 5.80
N ASN A 579 -8.21 2.09 6.53
CA ASN A 579 -7.66 0.82 6.03
C ASN A 579 -8.73 -0.26 5.82
N VAL A 580 -9.78 -0.29 6.64
CA VAL A 580 -10.90 -1.23 6.44
C VAL A 580 -11.73 -0.84 5.24
N PHE A 581 -12.14 0.43 5.17
CA PHE A 581 -13.07 0.90 4.13
C PHE A 581 -12.40 1.06 2.76
N SER A 582 -11.07 1.17 2.68
CA SER A 582 -10.34 1.11 1.41
C SER A 582 -10.40 -0.27 0.70
N ASN A 583 -10.96 -1.29 1.38
CA ASN A 583 -11.20 -2.60 0.77
C ASN A 583 -12.55 -2.69 0.01
N PHE A 584 -13.31 -1.61 -0.02
CA PHE A 584 -14.64 -1.55 -0.65
C PHE A 584 -14.72 -0.54 -1.84
#